data_365c1bcb2ceb81441de50d21303955c1
#
_entry.id   365c1bcb2ceb81441de50d21303955c1
#
_cell.length_a   1.000
_cell.length_b   1.000
_cell.length_c   1.000
_cell.angle_alpha   90.00
_cell.angle_beta   90.00
_cell.angle_gamma   90.00
#
_symmetry.space_group_name_H-M   'P 1'
#
loop_
_entity.id
_entity.type
_entity.pdbx_description
1 polymer ?
#
loop_
_entity_poly.entity_id
_entity_poly.type
_entity_poly.pdbx_seq_one_letter_code
_entity_poly.pdbx_strand_id
1 'polypeptide(L)'
;MSHGWLKIRWICFWVTLSWLFIVSAGCQGLFYYPTDKLFFTPQMFGFPHENVYFNNSQGEKLHGWYLPSRVKPVKGTVLYFHGNAHNISHFLVSVIEFPDAGYNLFTFDYQGYGLSEGSPDPEGTLADADAALEYLVKGREQDPGPVIVFGQSLGGAIALNWVGNRKPSQVAAVISESAFASYQQIAHDKMNDIGILRWFRDPFSRWFFDDRFAPQPVIHRISPTPLLIVHGTRDPIVPYHHGLQLFEAASQPKEFWSIPEGRHTPMLGRYRRRYWPLLLAYLERALNQSGGPSPVFVKGSESGPDPVFSSQLNYPPESIKNL
;
A
#
# COMPACT_ATOMS: atom_id res chain seq x y z
N MET A 1 16.72 3.18 58.33
CA MET A 1 15.93 2.35 57.41
C MET A 1 15.36 3.11 56.20
N SER A 2 15.63 4.39 55.95
CA SER A 2 15.00 5.23 54.89
C SER A 2 15.72 5.24 53.54
N HIS A 3 16.98 4.89 53.45
CA HIS A 3 17.77 5.00 52.22
C HIS A 3 17.55 3.85 51.22
N GLY A 4 17.09 2.68 51.67
CA GLY A 4 16.83 1.54 50.78
C GLY A 4 15.59 1.73 49.90
N TRP A 5 14.52 2.29 50.48
CA TRP A 5 13.27 2.55 49.75
C TRP A 5 13.38 3.59 48.66
N LEU A 6 14.22 4.62 48.82
CA LEU A 6 14.49 5.61 47.80
C LEU A 6 15.21 4.99 46.61
N LYS A 7 16.23 4.15 46.82
CA LYS A 7 16.96 3.46 45.75
C LYS A 7 16.07 2.53 44.95
N ILE A 8 15.20 1.77 45.58
CA ILE A 8 14.25 0.87 44.89
C ILE A 8 13.28 1.67 44.03
N ARG A 9 12.73 2.79 44.51
CA ARG A 9 11.84 3.68 43.75
C ARG A 9 12.54 4.25 42.47
N TRP A 10 13.81 4.66 42.59
CA TRP A 10 14.61 5.14 41.46
C TRP A 10 14.90 4.03 40.46
N ILE A 11 15.22 2.83 40.93
CA ILE A 11 15.44 1.67 40.03
C ILE A 11 14.13 1.32 39.30
N CYS A 12 13.01 1.25 40.00
CA CYS A 12 11.71 1.00 39.38
C CYS A 12 11.34 2.09 38.37
N PHE A 13 11.60 3.37 38.72
CA PHE A 13 11.36 4.49 37.81
C PHE A 13 12.20 4.38 36.53
N TRP A 14 13.49 4.09 36.62
CA TRP A 14 14.36 3.94 35.47
C TRP A 14 14.06 2.68 34.65
N VAL A 15 13.69 1.59 35.26
CA VAL A 15 13.25 0.37 34.62
C VAL A 15 11.93 0.61 33.84
N THR A 16 10.95 1.28 34.47
CA THR A 16 9.70 1.63 33.76
C THR A 16 9.92 2.64 32.63
N LEU A 17 10.81 3.64 32.82
CA LEU A 17 11.15 4.60 31.79
C LEU A 17 11.89 3.94 30.61
N SER A 18 12.82 3.04 30.88
CA SER A 18 13.52 2.26 29.86
C SER A 18 12.58 1.32 29.11
N TRP A 19 11.64 0.69 29.82
CA TRP A 19 10.58 -0.13 29.22
C TRP A 19 9.66 0.69 28.31
N LEU A 20 9.24 1.88 28.77
CA LEU A 20 8.46 2.82 27.97
C LEU A 20 9.22 3.27 26.69
N PHE A 21 10.53 3.51 26.82
CA PHE A 21 11.35 3.90 25.67
C PHE A 21 11.55 2.76 24.69
N ILE A 22 11.78 1.53 25.15
CA ILE A 22 11.90 0.32 24.31
C ILE A 22 10.56 0.03 23.62
N VAL A 23 9.43 0.18 24.31
CA VAL A 23 8.10 -0.03 23.74
C VAL A 23 7.77 1.05 22.71
N SER A 24 8.11 2.33 22.97
CA SER A 24 7.85 3.42 22.02
C SER A 24 8.69 3.32 20.74
N ALA A 25 9.94 2.88 20.85
CA ALA A 25 10.81 2.63 19.68
C ALA A 25 10.38 1.39 18.88
N GLY A 26 9.73 0.40 19.52
CA GLY A 26 9.29 -0.84 18.89
C GLY A 26 7.89 -0.83 18.26
N CYS A 27 7.03 0.14 18.65
CA CYS A 27 5.63 0.12 18.20
C CYS A 27 5.43 0.48 16.71
N GLN A 28 6.37 1.22 16.11
CA GLN A 28 6.30 1.49 14.67
C GLN A 28 6.53 0.22 13.84
N GLY A 29 7.37 -0.72 14.32
CA GLY A 29 7.57 -2.03 13.70
C GLY A 29 6.34 -2.94 13.69
N LEU A 30 5.29 -2.63 14.48
CA LEU A 30 4.04 -3.41 14.50
C LEU A 30 3.23 -3.30 13.20
N PHE A 31 3.54 -2.34 12.34
CA PHE A 31 2.91 -2.16 11.03
C PHE A 31 3.74 -2.72 9.88
N TYR A 32 4.92 -3.29 10.13
CA TYR A 32 5.82 -3.78 9.09
C TYR A 32 6.23 -5.22 9.38
N TYR A 33 5.86 -6.13 8.47
CA TYR A 33 6.17 -7.57 8.59
C TYR A 33 6.96 -8.05 7.38
N PRO A 34 8.22 -7.58 7.22
CA PRO A 34 9.05 -7.94 6.09
C PRO A 34 9.48 -9.41 6.12
N THR A 35 9.76 -9.96 4.96
CA THR A 35 10.48 -11.22 4.78
C THR A 35 11.33 -11.16 3.51
N ASP A 36 12.45 -11.86 3.50
CA ASP A 36 13.33 -12.08 2.36
C ASP A 36 12.90 -13.30 1.52
N LYS A 37 11.92 -14.07 2.00
CA LYS A 37 11.41 -15.25 1.29
C LYS A 37 10.84 -14.88 -0.07
N LEU A 38 11.35 -15.54 -1.12
CA LEU A 38 10.83 -15.41 -2.48
C LEU A 38 9.60 -16.33 -2.66
N PHE A 39 8.48 -15.77 -3.10
CA PHE A 39 7.23 -16.50 -3.37
C PHE A 39 7.07 -16.76 -4.87
N PHE A 40 6.99 -15.68 -5.65
CA PHE A 40 6.82 -15.73 -7.10
C PHE A 40 7.85 -14.83 -7.78
N THR A 41 8.22 -15.17 -9.01
CA THR A 41 9.03 -14.31 -9.86
C THR A 41 8.32 -14.04 -11.18
N PRO A 42 8.59 -12.90 -11.87
CA PRO A 42 7.98 -12.64 -13.16
C PRO A 42 8.23 -13.73 -14.20
N GLN A 43 9.39 -14.38 -14.16
CA GLN A 43 9.72 -15.51 -15.05
C GLN A 43 8.76 -16.69 -14.91
N MET A 44 8.27 -16.97 -13.67
CA MET A 44 7.33 -18.07 -13.43
C MET A 44 6.02 -17.88 -14.20
N PHE A 45 5.69 -16.64 -14.55
CA PHE A 45 4.52 -16.24 -15.34
C PHE A 45 4.87 -15.90 -16.82
N GLY A 46 6.13 -16.09 -17.22
CA GLY A 46 6.57 -15.81 -18.59
C GLY A 46 6.70 -14.31 -18.91
N PHE A 47 6.89 -13.45 -17.89
CA PHE A 47 7.10 -12.03 -18.10
C PHE A 47 8.60 -11.68 -18.08
N PRO A 48 9.10 -10.98 -19.12
CA PRO A 48 10.42 -10.38 -19.08
C PRO A 48 10.44 -9.28 -17.99
N HIS A 49 11.56 -9.19 -17.27
CA HIS A 49 11.72 -8.14 -16.27
C HIS A 49 13.20 -7.80 -16.06
N GLU A 50 13.43 -6.66 -15.46
CA GLU A 50 14.73 -6.21 -14.99
C GLU A 50 14.74 -6.21 -13.47
N ASN A 51 15.77 -6.80 -12.85
CA ASN A 51 16.07 -6.55 -11.44
C ASN A 51 16.71 -5.17 -11.33
N VAL A 52 16.09 -4.31 -10.55
CA VAL A 52 16.48 -2.92 -10.41
C VAL A 52 17.01 -2.68 -9.00
N TYR A 53 18.12 -1.95 -8.90
CA TYR A 53 18.68 -1.49 -7.62
C TYR A 53 18.89 0.02 -7.69
N PHE A 54 18.46 0.73 -6.65
CA PHE A 54 18.60 2.19 -6.53
C PHE A 54 18.66 2.56 -5.04
N ASN A 55 19.15 3.76 -4.73
CA ASN A 55 19.30 4.18 -3.34
C ASN A 55 18.27 5.24 -2.99
N ASN A 56 17.73 5.18 -1.77
CA ASN A 56 16.93 6.26 -1.21
C ASN A 56 17.81 7.39 -0.65
N SER A 57 17.20 8.48 -0.21
CA SER A 57 17.93 9.64 0.35
C SER A 57 18.62 9.37 1.70
N GLN A 58 18.31 8.26 2.35
CA GLN A 58 18.95 7.80 3.58
C GLN A 58 20.18 6.92 3.30
N GLY A 59 20.45 6.61 2.02
CA GLY A 59 21.57 5.78 1.57
C GLY A 59 21.26 4.29 1.51
N GLU A 60 20.04 3.87 1.87
CA GLU A 60 19.63 2.48 1.84
C GLU A 60 19.43 2.00 0.39
N LYS A 61 20.01 0.84 0.06
CA LYS A 61 19.87 0.22 -1.25
C LYS A 61 18.56 -0.52 -1.36
N LEU A 62 17.73 -0.11 -2.31
CA LEU A 62 16.42 -0.71 -2.58
C LEU A 62 16.46 -1.63 -3.79
N HIS A 63 15.61 -2.65 -3.76
CA HIS A 63 15.40 -3.60 -4.86
C HIS A 63 14.00 -3.42 -5.44
N GLY A 64 13.88 -3.63 -6.74
CA GLY A 64 12.60 -3.65 -7.44
C GLY A 64 12.63 -4.46 -8.72
N TRP A 65 11.45 -4.65 -9.30
CA TRP A 65 11.26 -5.25 -10.61
C TRP A 65 10.61 -4.27 -11.56
N TYR A 66 11.24 -4.08 -12.72
CA TYR A 66 10.62 -3.37 -13.82
C TYR A 66 10.21 -4.37 -14.90
N LEU A 67 8.91 -4.41 -15.21
CA LEU A 67 8.32 -5.25 -16.25
C LEU A 67 7.84 -4.33 -17.37
N PRO A 68 8.47 -4.40 -18.56
CA PRO A 68 8.04 -3.59 -19.70
C PRO A 68 6.68 -4.05 -20.23
N SER A 69 5.90 -3.12 -20.72
CA SER A 69 4.66 -3.39 -21.44
C SER A 69 4.89 -4.33 -22.64
N ARG A 70 4.04 -5.33 -22.78
CA ARG A 70 4.04 -6.26 -23.91
C ARG A 70 3.21 -5.75 -25.09
N VAL A 71 2.53 -4.62 -24.90
CA VAL A 71 1.66 -3.99 -25.90
C VAL A 71 2.18 -2.60 -26.26
N LYS A 72 2.08 -2.21 -27.50
CA LYS A 72 2.45 -0.89 -27.99
C LYS A 72 1.25 -0.19 -28.65
N PRO A 73 1.11 1.13 -28.54
CA PRO A 73 1.97 2.03 -27.76
C PRO A 73 1.82 1.82 -26.26
N VAL A 74 2.87 2.13 -25.49
CA VAL A 74 2.81 2.09 -24.01
C VAL A 74 1.91 3.20 -23.52
N LYS A 75 0.96 2.87 -22.61
CA LYS A 75 -0.02 3.81 -22.08
C LYS A 75 0.50 4.60 -20.88
N GLY A 76 1.52 4.11 -20.21
CA GLY A 76 2.13 4.69 -19.01
C GLY A 76 2.81 3.62 -18.16
N THR A 77 3.23 4.01 -16.94
CA THR A 77 3.89 3.12 -15.98
C THR A 77 3.13 3.06 -14.68
N VAL A 78 2.77 1.86 -14.24
CA VAL A 78 2.22 1.61 -12.90
C VAL A 78 3.37 1.50 -11.91
N LEU A 79 3.44 2.44 -10.96
CA LEU A 79 4.31 2.40 -9.79
C LEU A 79 3.52 1.78 -8.64
N TYR A 80 3.87 0.54 -8.29
CA TYR A 80 3.09 -0.26 -7.36
C TYR A 80 3.71 -0.29 -5.97
N PHE A 81 2.87 0.01 -4.97
CA PHE A 81 3.15 0.02 -3.55
C PHE A 81 2.52 -1.20 -2.89
N HIS A 82 3.34 -2.17 -2.50
CA HIS A 82 2.87 -3.43 -1.94
C HIS A 82 2.33 -3.30 -0.51
N GLY A 83 1.58 -4.30 -0.05
CA GLY A 83 1.02 -4.35 1.30
C GLY A 83 2.04 -4.66 2.39
N ASN A 84 1.57 -4.72 3.63
CA ASN A 84 2.41 -4.84 4.81
C ASN A 84 3.27 -6.11 4.88
N ALA A 85 2.64 -7.28 4.71
CA ALA A 85 3.35 -8.55 4.90
C ALA A 85 4.17 -8.95 3.67
N HIS A 86 5.23 -9.76 3.89
CA HIS A 86 6.04 -10.34 2.82
C HIS A 86 6.90 -9.33 2.04
N ASN A 87 6.84 -9.33 0.70
CA ASN A 87 7.63 -8.48 -0.21
C ASN A 87 6.97 -8.46 -1.60
N ILE A 88 7.59 -7.76 -2.58
CA ILE A 88 7.05 -7.64 -3.94
C ILE A 88 6.72 -8.98 -4.59
N SER A 89 7.46 -10.05 -4.27
CA SER A 89 7.26 -11.37 -4.89
C SER A 89 5.91 -11.98 -4.52
N HIS A 90 5.43 -11.74 -3.30
CA HIS A 90 4.10 -12.20 -2.87
C HIS A 90 2.97 -11.44 -3.58
N PHE A 91 3.12 -10.11 -3.68
CA PHE A 91 2.10 -9.24 -4.25
C PHE A 91 2.09 -9.21 -5.78
N LEU A 92 3.10 -9.77 -6.43
CA LEU A 92 3.24 -9.78 -7.89
C LEU A 92 1.98 -10.29 -8.60
N VAL A 93 1.35 -11.32 -8.07
CA VAL A 93 0.13 -11.92 -8.63
C VAL A 93 -1.05 -10.94 -8.75
N SER A 94 -1.07 -9.90 -7.93
CA SER A 94 -2.11 -8.88 -7.98
C SER A 94 -1.96 -7.94 -9.19
N VAL A 95 -0.73 -7.75 -9.69
CA VAL A 95 -0.42 -6.68 -10.64
C VAL A 95 0.27 -7.16 -11.92
N ILE A 96 0.60 -8.46 -12.01
CA ILE A 96 1.37 -9.05 -13.12
C ILE A 96 0.72 -8.87 -14.51
N GLU A 97 -0.58 -8.60 -14.58
CA GLU A 97 -1.31 -8.43 -15.84
C GLU A 97 -1.20 -7.02 -16.45
N PHE A 98 -0.67 -6.03 -15.73
CA PHE A 98 -0.53 -4.67 -16.29
C PHE A 98 0.31 -4.61 -17.56
N PRO A 99 1.42 -5.36 -17.71
CA PRO A 99 2.17 -5.38 -18.98
C PRO A 99 1.35 -5.86 -20.19
N ASP A 100 0.43 -6.80 -20.02
CA ASP A 100 -0.48 -7.27 -21.06
C ASP A 100 -1.61 -6.28 -21.38
N ALA A 101 -1.89 -5.36 -20.46
CA ALA A 101 -2.87 -4.29 -20.65
C ALA A 101 -2.27 -3.01 -21.28
N GLY A 102 -0.98 -2.99 -21.58
CA GLY A 102 -0.30 -1.87 -22.23
C GLY A 102 0.39 -0.91 -21.27
N TYR A 103 0.61 -1.28 -20.02
CA TYR A 103 1.34 -0.49 -19.04
C TYR A 103 2.68 -1.13 -18.68
N ASN A 104 3.73 -0.34 -18.49
CA ASN A 104 4.87 -0.83 -17.76
C ASN A 104 4.45 -1.04 -16.28
N LEU A 105 5.10 -1.98 -15.59
CA LEU A 105 4.93 -2.18 -14.17
C LEU A 105 6.28 -2.02 -13.47
N PHE A 106 6.34 -1.12 -12.50
CA PHE A 106 7.47 -1.01 -11.58
C PHE A 106 6.97 -1.26 -10.16
N THR A 107 7.51 -2.29 -9.53
CA THR A 107 7.26 -2.63 -8.12
C THR A 107 8.59 -2.69 -7.40
N PHE A 108 8.64 -2.25 -6.15
CA PHE A 108 9.85 -2.18 -5.35
C PHE A 108 9.58 -2.60 -3.92
N ASP A 109 10.58 -3.18 -3.28
CA ASP A 109 10.59 -3.47 -1.86
C ASP A 109 10.98 -2.22 -1.08
N TYR A 110 10.18 -1.85 -0.07
CA TYR A 110 10.59 -0.80 0.87
C TYR A 110 11.84 -1.23 1.62
N GLN A 111 12.55 -0.25 2.22
CA GLN A 111 13.69 -0.56 3.09
C GLN A 111 13.33 -1.65 4.11
N GLY A 112 14.22 -2.65 4.25
CA GLY A 112 14.05 -3.82 5.13
C GLY A 112 13.12 -4.91 4.59
N TYR A 113 12.49 -4.74 3.42
CA TYR A 113 11.67 -5.77 2.75
C TYR A 113 12.46 -6.47 1.63
N GLY A 114 12.16 -7.75 1.43
CA GLY A 114 12.69 -8.53 0.30
C GLY A 114 14.21 -8.50 0.21
N LEU A 115 14.73 -7.89 -0.86
CA LEU A 115 16.17 -7.71 -1.09
C LEU A 115 16.63 -6.27 -0.85
N SER A 116 15.78 -5.39 -0.32
CA SER A 116 16.13 -4.04 0.08
C SER A 116 16.84 -4.03 1.42
N GLU A 117 17.83 -3.15 1.57
CA GLU A 117 18.59 -2.93 2.81
C GLU A 117 17.78 -2.07 3.80
N GLY A 118 18.29 -1.88 5.01
CA GLY A 118 17.71 -0.99 6.03
C GLY A 118 16.66 -1.64 6.92
N SER A 119 15.82 -0.80 7.51
CA SER A 119 14.71 -1.19 8.37
C SER A 119 13.48 -0.32 8.09
N PRO A 120 12.28 -0.90 7.99
CA PRO A 120 11.10 -0.15 7.58
C PRO A 120 10.58 0.74 8.70
N ASP A 121 10.28 1.98 8.36
CA ASP A 121 9.56 2.94 9.17
C ASP A 121 8.73 3.90 8.28
N PRO A 122 7.78 4.65 8.83
CA PRO A 122 6.92 5.51 8.01
C PRO A 122 7.65 6.60 7.22
N GLU A 123 8.71 7.20 7.76
CA GLU A 123 9.49 8.24 7.10
C GLU A 123 10.34 7.65 5.97
N GLY A 124 11.00 6.52 6.26
CA GLY A 124 11.82 5.81 5.29
C GLY A 124 11.03 5.32 4.10
N THR A 125 9.82 4.79 4.30
CA THR A 125 8.96 4.36 3.18
C THR A 125 8.55 5.51 2.25
N LEU A 126 8.47 6.76 2.75
CA LEU A 126 8.26 7.94 1.89
C LEU A 126 9.53 8.30 1.11
N ALA A 127 10.71 8.17 1.72
CA ALA A 127 11.99 8.35 1.04
C ALA A 127 12.19 7.28 -0.05
N ASP A 128 11.76 6.04 0.20
CA ASP A 128 11.76 4.96 -0.78
C ASP A 128 10.85 5.27 -1.97
N ALA A 129 9.68 5.84 -1.72
CA ALA A 129 8.75 6.27 -2.77
C ALA A 129 9.33 7.41 -3.63
N ASP A 130 9.99 8.40 -3.01
CA ASP A 130 10.71 9.46 -3.71
C ASP A 130 11.78 8.86 -4.64
N ALA A 131 12.59 7.93 -4.13
CA ALA A 131 13.66 7.27 -4.89
C ALA A 131 13.12 6.38 -6.03
N ALA A 132 12.01 5.68 -5.79
CA ALA A 132 11.36 4.85 -6.81
C ALA A 132 10.85 5.70 -7.99
N LEU A 133 10.23 6.85 -7.72
CA LEU A 133 9.82 7.77 -8.78
C LEU A 133 11.03 8.38 -9.49
N GLU A 134 12.05 8.79 -8.74
CA GLU A 134 13.29 9.35 -9.32
C GLU A 134 13.95 8.35 -10.27
N TYR A 135 14.03 7.07 -9.86
CA TYR A 135 14.53 6.00 -10.73
C TYR A 135 13.74 5.90 -12.05
N LEU A 136 12.40 5.92 -11.98
CA LEU A 136 11.56 5.86 -13.18
C LEU A 136 11.79 7.05 -14.14
N VAL A 137 11.97 8.25 -13.58
CA VAL A 137 12.02 9.50 -14.36
C VAL A 137 13.44 9.83 -14.83
N LYS A 138 14.45 9.56 -14.01
CA LYS A 138 15.85 9.96 -14.28
C LYS A 138 16.81 8.79 -14.44
N GLY A 139 16.51 7.66 -13.81
CA GLY A 139 17.37 6.48 -13.83
C GLY A 139 17.22 5.60 -15.06
N ARG A 140 16.25 5.89 -15.94
CA ARG A 140 15.97 5.14 -17.17
C ARG A 140 16.13 6.04 -18.39
N GLU A 141 16.63 5.45 -19.49
CA GLU A 141 16.72 6.14 -20.78
C GLU A 141 15.35 6.36 -21.45
N GLN A 142 14.39 5.48 -21.15
CA GLN A 142 13.04 5.54 -21.70
C GLN A 142 12.14 6.37 -20.80
N ASP A 143 11.39 7.29 -21.40
CA ASP A 143 10.33 8.03 -20.73
C ASP A 143 9.31 7.03 -20.15
N PRO A 144 9.03 7.08 -18.83
CA PRO A 144 8.02 6.22 -18.21
C PRO A 144 6.61 6.51 -18.70
N GLY A 145 6.37 7.62 -19.41
CA GLY A 145 5.05 8.14 -19.70
C GLY A 145 4.32 8.59 -18.42
N PRO A 146 2.98 8.72 -18.47
CA PRO A 146 2.18 9.02 -17.28
C PRO A 146 2.39 7.96 -16.20
N VAL A 147 2.71 8.37 -14.97
CA VAL A 147 2.88 7.47 -13.83
C VAL A 147 1.54 7.28 -13.12
N ILE A 148 1.12 6.03 -12.98
CA ILE A 148 -0.05 5.63 -12.19
C ILE A 148 0.46 5.06 -10.87
N VAL A 149 0.12 5.71 -9.77
CA VAL A 149 0.43 5.20 -8.42
C VAL A 149 -0.68 4.26 -7.99
N PHE A 150 -0.32 3.01 -7.69
CA PHE A 150 -1.27 2.02 -7.19
C PHE A 150 -0.75 1.40 -5.90
N GLY A 151 -1.49 1.55 -4.80
CA GLY A 151 -1.13 1.00 -3.49
C GLY A 151 -2.20 0.10 -2.89
N GLN A 152 -1.77 -0.99 -2.27
CA GLN A 152 -2.65 -1.93 -1.56
C GLN A 152 -2.35 -1.92 -0.06
N SER A 153 -3.40 -1.85 0.79
CA SER A 153 -3.30 -1.93 2.25
C SER A 153 -2.34 -0.86 2.81
N LEU A 154 -1.26 -1.26 3.50
CA LEU A 154 -0.19 -0.35 3.93
C LEU A 154 0.38 0.46 2.76
N GLY A 155 0.65 -0.18 1.63
CA GLY A 155 1.14 0.51 0.43
C GLY A 155 0.16 1.56 -0.10
N GLY A 156 -1.16 1.33 0.07
CA GLY A 156 -2.18 2.33 -0.22
C GLY A 156 -2.10 3.55 0.70
N ALA A 157 -1.86 3.34 2.00
CA ALA A 157 -1.70 4.44 2.95
C ALA A 157 -0.40 5.23 2.69
N ILE A 158 0.72 4.54 2.42
CA ILE A 158 2.00 5.16 2.03
C ILE A 158 1.82 6.00 0.76
N ALA A 159 1.24 5.42 -0.29
CA ALA A 159 1.03 6.08 -1.58
C ALA A 159 0.17 7.35 -1.45
N LEU A 160 -0.94 7.28 -0.72
CA LEU A 160 -1.82 8.42 -0.48
C LEU A 160 -1.12 9.54 0.30
N ASN A 161 -0.38 9.19 1.36
CA ASN A 161 0.38 10.17 2.14
C ASN A 161 1.49 10.80 1.29
N TRP A 162 2.25 9.96 0.57
CA TRP A 162 3.33 10.41 -0.29
C TRP A 162 2.86 11.39 -1.37
N VAL A 163 1.84 11.00 -2.18
CA VAL A 163 1.31 11.88 -3.23
C VAL A 163 0.72 13.15 -2.65
N GLY A 164 -0.03 13.06 -1.54
CA GLY A 164 -0.62 14.23 -0.88
C GLY A 164 0.41 15.25 -0.36
N ASN A 165 1.57 14.78 0.10
CA ASN A 165 2.63 15.65 0.60
C ASN A 165 3.59 16.11 -0.50
N ARG A 166 4.00 15.26 -1.44
CA ARG A 166 5.01 15.55 -2.46
C ARG A 166 4.43 16.19 -3.71
N LYS A 167 3.19 15.88 -4.06
CA LYS A 167 2.50 16.33 -5.29
C LYS A 167 3.35 16.16 -6.55
N PRO A 168 3.88 14.97 -6.81
CA PRO A 168 4.78 14.77 -7.93
C PRO A 168 4.04 14.98 -9.25
N SER A 169 4.56 15.88 -10.10
CA SER A 169 3.91 16.28 -11.35
C SER A 169 3.79 15.17 -12.39
N GLN A 170 4.57 14.11 -12.25
CA GLN A 170 4.56 12.93 -13.13
C GLN A 170 3.40 11.98 -12.83
N VAL A 171 2.77 12.11 -11.64
CA VAL A 171 1.66 11.24 -11.24
C VAL A 171 0.36 11.70 -11.89
N ALA A 172 -0.15 10.86 -12.79
CA ALA A 172 -1.35 11.13 -13.58
C ALA A 172 -2.63 10.51 -12.99
N ALA A 173 -2.51 9.50 -12.14
CA ALA A 173 -3.63 8.89 -11.42
C ALA A 173 -3.15 8.20 -10.14
N VAL A 174 -4.02 8.12 -9.13
CA VAL A 174 -3.77 7.43 -7.87
C VAL A 174 -4.88 6.42 -7.61
N ILE A 175 -4.50 5.18 -7.25
CA ILE A 175 -5.41 4.11 -6.87
C ILE A 175 -4.99 3.60 -5.50
N SER A 176 -5.94 3.51 -4.59
CA SER A 176 -5.72 2.97 -3.25
C SER A 176 -6.76 1.89 -2.94
N GLU A 177 -6.31 0.68 -2.69
CA GLU A 177 -7.17 -0.45 -2.34
C GLU A 177 -6.95 -0.87 -0.90
N SER A 178 -8.04 -0.90 -0.11
CA SER A 178 -8.07 -1.36 1.29
C SER A 178 -7.07 -0.64 2.22
N ALA A 179 -6.81 0.65 1.99
CA ALA A 179 -5.93 1.45 2.83
C ALA A 179 -6.62 1.91 4.12
N PHE A 180 -5.84 2.08 5.18
CA PHE A 180 -6.32 2.72 6.40
C PHE A 180 -6.16 4.25 6.34
N ALA A 181 -7.00 4.96 7.10
CA ALA A 181 -7.02 6.43 7.13
C ALA A 181 -6.03 7.02 8.16
N SER A 182 -5.79 6.31 9.27
CA SER A 182 -5.01 6.75 10.42
C SER A 182 -4.31 5.57 11.07
N TYR A 183 -3.03 5.74 11.45
CA TYR A 183 -2.27 4.74 12.21
C TYR A 183 -2.85 4.54 13.62
N GLN A 184 -3.26 5.62 14.27
CA GLN A 184 -3.89 5.56 15.59
C GLN A 184 -5.21 4.80 15.51
N GLN A 185 -6.03 5.07 14.50
CA GLN A 185 -7.34 4.45 14.37
C GLN A 185 -7.25 2.97 14.02
N ILE A 186 -6.38 2.57 13.08
CA ILE A 186 -6.23 1.14 12.76
C ILE A 186 -5.66 0.37 13.94
N ALA A 187 -4.73 0.94 14.73
CA ALA A 187 -4.27 0.34 15.96
C ALA A 187 -5.41 0.17 16.97
N HIS A 188 -6.22 1.21 17.16
CA HIS A 188 -7.40 1.18 18.01
C HIS A 188 -8.38 0.08 17.60
N ASP A 189 -8.67 -0.04 16.29
CA ASP A 189 -9.61 -1.05 15.77
C ASP A 189 -9.05 -2.47 15.98
N LYS A 190 -7.76 -2.67 15.77
CA LYS A 190 -7.11 -3.97 16.03
C LYS A 190 -7.09 -4.36 17.51
N MET A 191 -6.95 -3.40 18.42
CA MET A 191 -7.01 -3.65 19.86
C MET A 191 -8.42 -4.03 20.33
N ASN A 192 -9.48 -3.61 19.61
CA ASN A 192 -10.84 -4.06 19.89
C ASN A 192 -11.01 -5.57 19.76
N ASP A 193 -10.27 -6.18 18.85
CA ASP A 193 -10.32 -7.63 18.58
C ASP A 193 -9.59 -8.44 19.66
N ILE A 194 -8.77 -7.78 20.52
CA ILE A 194 -7.96 -8.42 21.56
C ILE A 194 -8.57 -8.14 22.95
N GLY A 195 -9.51 -8.95 23.37
CA GLY A 195 -10.21 -9.02 24.66
C GLY A 195 -9.82 -7.98 25.72
N ILE A 196 -8.79 -8.25 26.53
CA ILE A 196 -8.41 -7.38 27.67
C ILE A 196 -7.80 -6.03 27.22
N LEU A 197 -7.19 -5.94 26.04
CA LEU A 197 -6.59 -4.71 25.54
C LEU A 197 -7.63 -3.67 25.15
N ARG A 198 -8.89 -4.04 24.97
CA ARG A 198 -10.01 -3.15 24.69
C ARG A 198 -10.17 -2.03 25.71
N TRP A 199 -9.81 -2.29 27.00
CA TRP A 199 -9.91 -1.30 28.07
C TRP A 199 -8.82 -0.22 28.03
N PHE A 200 -7.70 -0.49 27.35
CA PHE A 200 -6.54 0.40 27.26
C PHE A 200 -6.34 1.03 25.88
N ARG A 201 -7.22 0.74 24.92
CA ARG A 201 -7.07 1.11 23.51
C ARG A 201 -6.86 2.61 23.26
N ASP A 202 -7.67 3.47 23.91
CA ASP A 202 -7.65 4.92 23.65
C ASP A 202 -6.35 5.59 24.11
N PRO A 203 -5.86 5.39 25.36
CA PRO A 203 -4.56 5.94 25.73
C PRO A 203 -3.42 5.29 24.96
N PHE A 204 -3.47 3.97 24.72
CA PHE A 204 -2.39 3.25 24.05
C PHE A 204 -2.24 3.69 22.61
N SER A 205 -3.30 3.74 21.81
CA SER A 205 -3.22 4.15 20.39
C SER A 205 -2.69 5.56 20.23
N ARG A 206 -3.10 6.50 21.09
CA ARG A 206 -2.65 7.89 21.05
C ARG A 206 -1.21 8.10 21.53
N TRP A 207 -0.71 7.27 22.45
CA TRP A 207 0.63 7.42 23.00
C TRP A 207 1.70 6.73 22.19
N PHE A 208 1.34 5.66 21.48
CA PHE A 208 2.31 4.81 20.78
C PHE A 208 2.27 4.95 19.25
N PHE A 209 1.21 5.51 18.69
CA PHE A 209 1.10 5.69 17.24
C PHE A 209 0.93 7.16 16.89
N ASP A 210 1.69 7.60 15.88
CA ASP A 210 1.70 8.97 15.40
C ASP A 210 1.05 9.03 14.02
N ASP A 211 0.12 9.95 13.86
CA ASP A 211 -0.59 10.18 12.60
C ASP A 211 0.11 11.19 11.66
N ARG A 212 1.36 11.60 11.94
CA ARG A 212 2.13 12.49 11.04
C ARG A 212 2.24 11.93 9.63
N PHE A 213 2.30 10.60 9.51
CA PHE A 213 2.38 9.88 8.24
C PHE A 213 1.04 9.27 7.81
N ALA A 214 -0.06 9.60 8.48
CA ALA A 214 -1.38 9.14 8.09
C ALA A 214 -1.84 9.79 6.78
N PRO A 215 -2.57 9.07 5.91
CA PRO A 215 -3.03 9.63 4.64
C PRO A 215 -4.19 10.61 4.80
N GLN A 216 -5.09 10.43 5.77
CA GLN A 216 -6.32 11.22 5.90
C GLN A 216 -6.07 12.74 5.98
N PRO A 217 -5.08 13.27 6.75
CA PRO A 217 -4.88 14.71 6.83
C PRO A 217 -4.40 15.36 5.53
N VAL A 218 -3.82 14.61 4.62
CA VAL A 218 -3.16 15.13 3.42
C VAL A 218 -3.81 14.73 2.11
N ILE A 219 -4.74 13.77 2.12
CA ILE A 219 -5.35 13.20 0.91
C ILE A 219 -6.07 14.24 0.04
N HIS A 220 -6.63 15.31 0.66
CA HIS A 220 -7.27 16.42 -0.07
C HIS A 220 -6.31 17.15 -1.02
N ARG A 221 -4.99 17.05 -0.77
CA ARG A 221 -3.93 17.68 -1.57
C ARG A 221 -3.58 16.90 -2.84
N ILE A 222 -4.10 15.69 -3.01
CA ILE A 222 -3.90 14.88 -4.23
C ILE A 222 -4.57 15.55 -5.43
N SER A 223 -5.69 16.26 -5.20
CA SER A 223 -6.32 17.08 -6.25
C SER A 223 -5.31 18.05 -6.89
N PRO A 224 -5.32 18.23 -8.23
CA PRO A 224 -6.31 17.76 -9.22
C PRO A 224 -6.06 16.35 -9.80
N THR A 225 -5.11 15.58 -9.29
CA THR A 225 -4.84 14.21 -9.79
C THR A 225 -6.03 13.29 -9.50
N PRO A 226 -6.57 12.55 -10.50
CA PRO A 226 -7.65 11.60 -10.31
C PRO A 226 -7.31 10.54 -9.25
N LEU A 227 -8.24 10.33 -8.31
CA LEU A 227 -8.10 9.41 -7.20
C LEU A 227 -9.20 8.35 -7.21
N LEU A 228 -8.82 7.07 -7.20
CA LEU A 228 -9.72 5.95 -6.98
C LEU A 228 -9.43 5.30 -5.64
N ILE A 229 -10.46 5.23 -4.79
CA ILE A 229 -10.42 4.48 -3.54
C ILE A 229 -11.30 3.24 -3.69
N VAL A 230 -10.75 2.07 -3.38
CA VAL A 230 -11.45 0.78 -3.46
C VAL A 230 -11.43 0.12 -2.09
N HIS A 231 -12.57 -0.39 -1.62
CA HIS A 231 -12.64 -1.06 -0.32
C HIS A 231 -13.70 -2.18 -0.29
N GLY A 232 -13.34 -3.30 0.33
CA GLY A 232 -14.26 -4.41 0.56
C GLY A 232 -15.17 -4.13 1.77
N THR A 233 -16.48 -4.38 1.63
CA THR A 233 -17.44 -4.10 2.72
C THR A 233 -17.30 -5.01 3.94
N ARG A 234 -16.63 -6.17 3.79
CA ARG A 234 -16.33 -7.12 4.87
C ARG A 234 -14.84 -7.31 5.09
N ASP A 235 -14.06 -6.25 4.92
CA ASP A 235 -12.61 -6.30 5.17
C ASP A 235 -12.33 -6.52 6.67
N PRO A 236 -11.70 -7.67 7.06
CA PRO A 236 -11.39 -7.97 8.45
C PRO A 236 -10.03 -7.40 8.88
N ILE A 237 -9.23 -6.91 7.93
CA ILE A 237 -7.89 -6.38 8.21
C ILE A 237 -7.94 -4.86 8.37
N VAL A 238 -8.50 -4.16 7.40
CA VAL A 238 -8.75 -2.71 7.48
C VAL A 238 -10.25 -2.50 7.39
N PRO A 239 -10.92 -2.14 8.50
CA PRO A 239 -12.37 -1.95 8.50
C PRO A 239 -12.86 -0.97 7.43
N TYR A 240 -14.00 -1.25 6.83
CA TYR A 240 -14.57 -0.51 5.69
C TYR A 240 -14.70 0.99 5.91
N HIS A 241 -14.92 1.43 7.16
CA HIS A 241 -15.05 2.85 7.48
C HIS A 241 -13.79 3.67 7.17
N HIS A 242 -12.58 3.05 7.17
CA HIS A 242 -11.36 3.73 6.76
C HIS A 242 -11.42 4.18 5.29
N GLY A 243 -11.93 3.33 4.39
CA GLY A 243 -12.14 3.69 2.99
C GLY A 243 -13.12 4.86 2.83
N LEU A 244 -14.21 4.86 3.60
CA LEU A 244 -15.17 5.96 3.61
C LEU A 244 -14.56 7.26 4.12
N GLN A 245 -13.80 7.23 5.22
CA GLN A 245 -13.11 8.39 5.76
C GLN A 245 -12.10 8.98 4.77
N LEU A 246 -11.32 8.14 4.09
CA LEU A 246 -10.40 8.58 3.05
C LEU A 246 -11.15 9.25 1.89
N PHE A 247 -12.25 8.64 1.45
CA PHE A 247 -13.07 9.22 0.39
C PHE A 247 -13.70 10.56 0.80
N GLU A 248 -14.23 10.66 2.00
CA GLU A 248 -14.79 11.91 2.52
C GLU A 248 -13.75 13.02 2.59
N ALA A 249 -12.54 12.72 3.08
CA ALA A 249 -11.44 13.68 3.23
C ALA A 249 -10.79 14.10 1.90
N ALA A 250 -10.90 13.30 0.85
CA ALA A 250 -10.33 13.60 -0.46
C ALA A 250 -11.10 14.72 -1.18
N SER A 251 -10.38 15.52 -2.00
CA SER A 251 -10.97 16.49 -2.93
C SER A 251 -11.21 15.86 -4.30
N GLN A 252 -12.05 16.50 -5.14
CA GLN A 252 -12.28 16.10 -6.54
C GLN A 252 -11.00 16.31 -7.37
N PRO A 253 -10.79 15.47 -8.42
CA PRO A 253 -11.60 14.34 -8.89
C PRO A 253 -11.38 13.06 -8.09
N LYS A 254 -12.43 12.45 -7.59
CA LYS A 254 -12.36 11.20 -6.80
C LYS A 254 -13.48 10.23 -7.13
N GLU A 255 -13.18 8.94 -7.14
CA GLU A 255 -14.16 7.84 -7.22
C GLU A 255 -14.01 6.90 -6.03
N PHE A 256 -15.11 6.28 -5.61
CA PHE A 256 -15.13 5.25 -4.57
C PHE A 256 -15.79 3.98 -5.07
N TRP A 257 -15.07 2.87 -5.04
CA TRP A 257 -15.61 1.56 -5.39
C TRP A 257 -15.78 0.71 -4.14
N SER A 258 -17.03 0.54 -3.73
CA SER A 258 -17.41 -0.37 -2.67
C SER A 258 -17.56 -1.78 -3.25
N ILE A 259 -16.79 -2.74 -2.75
CA ILE A 259 -16.90 -4.14 -3.20
C ILE A 259 -17.76 -4.91 -2.21
N PRO A 260 -19.02 -5.25 -2.53
CA PRO A 260 -19.92 -6.02 -1.66
C PRO A 260 -19.31 -7.37 -1.32
N GLU A 261 -19.40 -7.78 -0.04
CA GLU A 261 -18.83 -9.04 0.47
C GLU A 261 -17.31 -9.15 0.30
N GLY A 262 -16.64 -8.11 -0.26
CA GLY A 262 -15.20 -8.05 -0.44
C GLY A 262 -14.49 -8.07 0.90
N ARG A 263 -13.49 -8.93 1.01
CA ARG A 263 -12.56 -8.96 2.14
C ARG A 263 -11.39 -8.02 1.87
N HIS A 264 -10.22 -8.30 2.43
CA HIS A 264 -9.04 -7.47 2.25
C HIS A 264 -8.47 -7.57 0.82
N THR A 265 -8.18 -6.43 0.18
CA THR A 265 -7.67 -6.30 -1.19
C THR A 265 -8.44 -7.15 -2.23
N PRO A 266 -9.77 -6.98 -2.33
CA PRO A 266 -10.60 -7.92 -3.08
C PRO A 266 -10.57 -7.68 -4.59
N MET A 267 -10.23 -6.45 -5.06
CA MET A 267 -10.41 -6.01 -6.44
C MET A 267 -9.60 -6.85 -7.44
N LEU A 268 -8.27 -6.90 -7.24
CA LEU A 268 -7.35 -7.68 -8.08
C LEU A 268 -7.05 -9.08 -7.51
N GLY A 269 -7.74 -9.45 -6.45
CA GLY A 269 -7.83 -10.79 -5.90
C GLY A 269 -9.09 -11.51 -6.41
N ARG A 270 -9.97 -11.84 -5.47
CA ARG A 270 -11.18 -12.67 -5.65
C ARG A 270 -12.17 -12.15 -6.71
N TYR A 271 -12.22 -10.83 -6.94
CA TYR A 271 -13.17 -10.19 -7.85
C TYR A 271 -12.51 -9.65 -9.13
N ARG A 272 -11.30 -10.13 -9.46
CA ARG A 272 -10.50 -9.67 -10.59
C ARG A 272 -11.27 -9.65 -11.92
N ARG A 273 -11.95 -10.73 -12.29
CA ARG A 273 -12.67 -10.81 -13.57
C ARG A 273 -13.67 -9.68 -13.76
N ARG A 274 -14.29 -9.24 -12.68
CA ARG A 274 -15.28 -8.18 -12.69
C ARG A 274 -14.61 -6.80 -12.70
N TYR A 275 -13.63 -6.58 -11.83
CA TYR A 275 -13.10 -5.25 -11.59
C TYR A 275 -11.90 -4.90 -12.48
N TRP A 276 -11.21 -5.87 -13.06
CA TRP A 276 -10.10 -5.61 -13.98
C TRP A 276 -10.50 -4.77 -15.20
N PRO A 277 -11.56 -5.10 -15.97
CA PRO A 277 -12.01 -4.26 -17.07
C PRO A 277 -12.46 -2.87 -16.62
N LEU A 278 -13.09 -2.75 -15.46
CA LEU A 278 -13.50 -1.47 -14.89
C LEU A 278 -12.30 -0.60 -14.50
N LEU A 279 -11.26 -1.22 -13.94
CA LEU A 279 -10.01 -0.54 -13.60
C LEU A 279 -9.31 0.00 -14.86
N LEU A 280 -9.22 -0.80 -15.91
CA LEU A 280 -8.64 -0.35 -17.19
C LEU A 280 -9.44 0.80 -17.80
N ALA A 281 -10.77 0.73 -17.79
CA ALA A 281 -11.63 1.82 -18.23
C ALA A 281 -11.48 3.09 -17.37
N TYR A 282 -11.32 2.94 -16.05
CA TYR A 282 -11.00 4.07 -15.17
C TYR A 282 -9.67 4.71 -15.56
N LEU A 283 -8.61 3.92 -15.75
CA LEU A 283 -7.29 4.42 -16.13
C LEU A 283 -7.34 5.16 -17.48
N GLU A 284 -8.04 4.63 -18.47
CA GLU A 284 -8.22 5.30 -19.75
C GLU A 284 -8.90 6.67 -19.60
N ARG A 285 -9.94 6.76 -18.78
CA ARG A 285 -10.58 8.05 -18.49
C ARG A 285 -9.63 9.00 -17.74
N ALA A 286 -8.97 8.51 -16.70
CA ALA A 286 -8.09 9.32 -15.86
C ALA A 286 -6.90 9.90 -16.64
N LEU A 287 -6.31 9.11 -17.54
CA LEU A 287 -5.18 9.55 -18.38
C LEU A 287 -5.58 10.47 -19.53
N ASN A 288 -6.82 10.36 -20.02
CA ASN A 288 -7.32 11.18 -21.14
C ASN A 288 -8.04 12.45 -20.71
N GLN A 289 -8.24 12.66 -19.39
CA GLN A 289 -9.02 13.81 -18.91
C GLN A 289 -8.24 15.12 -18.98
N SER A 290 -8.65 15.95 -19.97
CA SER A 290 -8.54 17.42 -19.92
C SER A 290 -9.81 18.06 -19.34
N GLY A 291 -10.74 17.35 -18.72
CA GLY A 291 -12.02 17.87 -18.26
C GLY A 291 -12.69 16.99 -17.22
N GLY A 292 -13.19 17.64 -16.17
CA GLY A 292 -13.62 17.12 -14.90
C GLY A 292 -14.52 15.87 -14.88
N PRO A 293 -14.45 15.12 -13.77
CA PRO A 293 -15.16 13.86 -13.62
C PRO A 293 -16.54 14.02 -13.01
N SER A 294 -17.42 13.10 -13.36
CA SER A 294 -18.61 12.83 -12.53
C SER A 294 -18.23 11.93 -11.35
N PRO A 295 -18.64 12.21 -10.13
CA PRO A 295 -18.43 11.30 -9.01
C PRO A 295 -19.28 10.03 -9.22
N VAL A 296 -18.65 8.91 -9.51
CA VAL A 296 -19.35 7.63 -9.66
C VAL A 296 -19.15 6.82 -8.39
N PHE A 297 -20.20 6.76 -7.58
CA PHE A 297 -20.31 5.78 -6.51
C PHE A 297 -20.73 4.45 -7.14
N VAL A 298 -19.78 3.59 -7.48
CA VAL A 298 -20.11 2.25 -7.99
C VAL A 298 -20.49 1.35 -6.83
N LYS A 299 -21.78 1.34 -6.48
CA LYS A 299 -22.33 0.30 -5.62
C LYS A 299 -22.34 -0.99 -6.44
N GLY A 300 -21.47 -1.94 -6.09
CA GLY A 300 -21.41 -3.21 -6.80
C GLY A 300 -22.77 -3.91 -6.84
N SER A 301 -23.19 -4.43 -8.00
CA SER A 301 -24.36 -5.28 -8.10
C SER A 301 -24.10 -6.61 -7.38
N GLU A 302 -25.16 -7.27 -6.90
CA GLU A 302 -25.16 -8.46 -6.03
C GLU A 302 -24.69 -9.79 -6.69
N SER A 303 -23.94 -9.76 -7.80
CA SER A 303 -23.34 -10.98 -8.34
C SER A 303 -22.17 -11.43 -7.44
N GLY A 304 -22.24 -12.65 -6.94
CA GLY A 304 -21.26 -13.25 -6.02
C GLY A 304 -19.81 -13.26 -6.52
N PRO A 305 -18.87 -13.76 -5.70
CA PRO A 305 -17.47 -13.84 -6.05
C PRO A 305 -17.24 -14.65 -7.32
N ASP A 306 -16.19 -14.30 -8.06
CA ASP A 306 -15.77 -15.08 -9.23
C ASP A 306 -15.48 -16.53 -8.85
N PRO A 307 -15.92 -17.51 -9.64
CA PRO A 307 -15.55 -18.89 -9.41
C PRO A 307 -14.05 -19.07 -9.59
N VAL A 308 -13.42 -19.59 -8.55
CA VAL A 308 -12.03 -20.04 -8.42
C VAL A 308 -10.98 -19.51 -9.40
N PHE A 309 -9.97 -18.88 -8.83
CA PHE A 309 -8.76 -18.25 -9.39
C PHE A 309 -7.89 -19.11 -10.34
N SER A 310 -8.25 -20.36 -10.61
CA SER A 310 -7.30 -21.38 -11.13
C SER A 310 -7.26 -21.56 -12.64
N SER A 311 -8.08 -20.86 -13.43
CA SER A 311 -8.23 -21.28 -14.83
C SER A 311 -7.60 -20.40 -15.92
N GLN A 312 -6.96 -19.28 -15.59
CA GLN A 312 -6.37 -18.39 -16.62
C GLN A 312 -4.91 -18.00 -16.43
N LEU A 313 -4.36 -18.10 -15.21
CA LEU A 313 -2.92 -18.04 -15.02
C LEU A 313 -2.46 -19.48 -14.79
N ASN A 314 -1.49 -19.96 -15.57
CA ASN A 314 -0.80 -21.24 -15.33
C ASN A 314 0.00 -21.10 -14.03
N TYR A 315 -0.67 -21.21 -12.88
CA TYR A 315 0.00 -21.29 -11.59
C TYR A 315 0.80 -22.59 -11.53
N PRO A 316 2.04 -22.56 -11.07
CA PRO A 316 2.75 -23.79 -10.74
C PRO A 316 1.92 -24.58 -9.71
N PRO A 317 1.73 -25.90 -9.88
CA PRO A 317 0.78 -26.70 -9.08
C PRO A 317 0.97 -26.67 -7.56
N GLU A 318 2.15 -26.28 -7.08
CA GLU A 318 2.48 -26.26 -5.64
C GLU A 318 2.14 -24.92 -4.94
N SER A 319 1.82 -23.87 -5.68
CA SER A 319 1.60 -22.52 -5.12
C SER A 319 0.19 -22.27 -4.59
N ILE A 320 -0.78 -23.15 -4.91
CA ILE A 320 -2.22 -22.95 -4.60
C ILE A 320 -2.57 -23.36 -3.15
N LYS A 321 -1.73 -24.12 -2.47
CA LYS A 321 -2.07 -24.67 -1.13
C LYS A 321 -2.00 -23.67 0.01
N ASN A 322 -1.46 -22.46 -0.19
CA ASN A 322 -1.23 -21.43 0.84
C ASN A 322 -1.81 -20.05 0.51
N LEU A 323 -2.70 -19.92 -0.48
CA LEU A 323 -3.54 -18.77 -0.76
C LEU A 323 -4.95 -19.01 -0.20
#